data_c322013842b2471305884ea7c8460aa3
#
_entry.id   c322013842b2471305884ea7c8460aa3
#
_cell.length_a   1.000
_cell.length_b   1.000
_cell.length_c   1.000
_cell.angle_alpha   90.00
_cell.angle_beta   90.00
_cell.angle_gamma   90.00
#
_symmetry.space_group_name_H-M   'P 1'
#
loop_
_entity.id
_entity.type
_entity.pdbx_description
1 polymer ?
#
loop_
_entity_poly.entity_id
_entity_poly.type
_entity_poly.pdbx_seq_one_letter_code
_entity_poly.pdbx_strand_id
1 'polypeptide(L)'
;VLVFQKGQIRRENGANLCFTIPFWCVMGTMVDLFYRCQAGWFGAEATFAVVVKKVVVDQFLYTPLFASPVTAWLYDWKNRDYRLADLRDFFTRDYYAGTIFPRLLAAWVVWIPVVSILYSLPSELQIPLFALALSLWVVLYTWMTEQQVP
;
A
#
# COMPACT_ATOMS: atom_id res chain seq x y z
N VAL A 1 10.39 -0.82 -13.19
CA VAL A 1 11.36 0.15 -13.71
C VAL A 1 12.06 -0.40 -14.96
N LEU A 2 12.86 -1.48 -14.87
CA LEU A 2 13.60 -2.03 -16.02
C LEU A 2 12.69 -2.43 -17.21
N VAL A 3 11.52 -3.01 -16.92
CA VAL A 3 10.55 -3.42 -17.96
C VAL A 3 9.95 -2.21 -18.66
N PHE A 4 9.59 -1.15 -17.92
CA PHE A 4 8.95 0.05 -18.49
C PHE A 4 9.93 1.03 -19.14
N GLN A 5 11.22 0.99 -18.75
CA GLN A 5 12.27 1.85 -19.31
C GLN A 5 13.10 1.17 -20.41
N LYS A 6 12.58 0.12 -21.05
CA LYS A 6 13.26 -0.61 -22.13
C LYS A 6 14.67 -1.10 -21.74
N GLY A 7 14.86 -1.50 -20.49
CA GLY A 7 16.13 -2.02 -19.98
C GLY A 7 17.22 -0.97 -19.68
N GLN A 8 16.93 0.32 -19.82
CA GLN A 8 17.91 1.36 -19.49
C GLN A 8 17.95 1.63 -17.97
N ILE A 9 19.11 1.44 -17.38
CA ILE A 9 19.36 1.79 -15.98
C ILE A 9 19.77 3.26 -15.92
N ARG A 10 18.91 4.12 -15.37
CA ARG A 10 19.22 5.52 -15.11
C ARG A 10 19.70 5.71 -13.66
N ARG A 11 20.50 6.75 -13.41
CA ARG A 11 21.01 7.08 -12.07
C ARG A 11 19.87 7.35 -11.07
N GLU A 12 18.76 7.87 -11.53
CA GLU A 12 17.51 8.08 -10.79
C GLU A 12 16.91 6.78 -10.26
N ASN A 13 17.14 5.64 -10.93
CA ASN A 13 16.65 4.34 -10.48
C ASN A 13 17.28 3.91 -9.15
N GLY A 14 18.54 4.26 -8.90
CA GLY A 14 19.21 4.01 -7.63
C GLY A 14 18.55 4.77 -6.48
N ALA A 15 18.30 6.07 -6.65
CA ALA A 15 17.62 6.88 -5.65
C ALA A 15 16.17 6.39 -5.39
N ASN A 16 15.46 6.02 -6.45
CA ASN A 16 14.13 5.43 -6.32
C ASN A 16 14.12 4.12 -5.55
N LEU A 17 15.09 3.23 -5.77
CA LEU A 17 15.22 1.98 -5.04
C LEU A 17 15.59 2.21 -3.57
N CYS A 18 16.48 3.16 -3.28
CA CYS A 18 16.86 3.52 -1.91
C CYS A 18 15.67 4.06 -1.09
N PHE A 19 14.68 4.66 -1.73
CA PHE A 19 13.43 5.04 -1.08
C PHE A 19 12.42 3.88 -1.02
N THR A 20 12.18 3.22 -2.15
CA THR A 20 11.10 2.24 -2.32
C THR A 20 11.32 1.02 -1.44
N ILE A 21 12.54 0.47 -1.39
CA ILE A 21 12.82 -0.75 -0.63
C ILE A 21 12.57 -0.55 0.88
N PRO A 22 13.20 0.43 1.58
CA PRO A 22 12.95 0.64 2.99
C PRO A 22 11.48 0.96 3.29
N PHE A 23 10.84 1.78 2.47
CA PHE A 23 9.43 2.13 2.63
C PHE A 23 8.53 0.88 2.63
N TRP A 24 8.66 0.02 1.61
CA TRP A 24 7.81 -1.17 1.53
C TRP A 24 8.20 -2.26 2.53
N CYS A 25 9.45 -2.31 3.00
CA CYS A 25 9.82 -3.15 4.14
C CYS A 25 9.11 -2.71 5.42
N VAL A 26 9.08 -1.40 5.70
CA VAL A 26 8.35 -0.86 6.86
C VAL A 26 6.85 -1.10 6.72
N MET A 27 6.26 -0.82 5.55
CA MET A 27 4.84 -1.07 5.32
C MET A 27 4.48 -2.55 5.45
N GLY A 28 5.31 -3.46 4.94
CA GLY A 28 5.11 -4.91 5.10
C GLY A 28 5.15 -5.35 6.56
N THR A 29 6.08 -4.79 7.36
CA THR A 29 6.15 -5.04 8.81
C THR A 29 4.88 -4.52 9.51
N MET A 30 4.38 -3.34 9.14
CA MET A 30 3.13 -2.81 9.69
C MET A 30 1.92 -3.69 9.36
N VAL A 31 1.88 -4.23 8.16
CA VAL A 31 0.82 -5.18 7.76
C VAL A 31 0.93 -6.49 8.54
N ASP A 32 2.12 -7.06 8.74
CA ASP A 32 2.31 -8.27 9.56
C ASP A 32 1.82 -8.04 11.00
N LEU A 33 2.22 -6.93 11.62
CA LEU A 33 1.75 -6.55 12.95
C LEU A 33 0.23 -6.39 12.99
N PHE A 34 -0.33 -5.74 12.00
CA PHE A 34 -1.77 -5.54 11.89
C PHE A 34 -2.53 -6.88 11.73
N TYR A 35 -2.02 -7.82 10.94
CA TYR A 35 -2.61 -9.15 10.79
C TYR A 35 -2.58 -9.93 12.10
N ARG A 36 -1.50 -9.83 12.87
CA ARG A 36 -1.39 -10.43 14.24
C ARG A 36 -2.40 -9.81 15.20
N CYS A 37 -2.56 -8.49 15.18
CA CYS A 37 -3.59 -7.81 15.97
C CYS A 37 -5.00 -8.27 15.59
N GLN A 38 -5.30 -8.37 14.30
CA GLN A 38 -6.59 -8.85 13.82
C GLN A 38 -6.85 -10.31 14.22
N ALA A 39 -5.82 -11.16 14.19
CA ALA A 39 -5.94 -12.55 14.68
C ALA A 39 -6.26 -12.59 16.17
N GLY A 40 -5.68 -11.70 16.98
CA GLY A 40 -6.01 -11.53 18.39
C GLY A 40 -7.43 -11.02 18.65
N TRP A 41 -7.94 -10.10 17.80
CA TRP A 41 -9.27 -9.50 17.98
C TRP A 41 -10.41 -10.38 17.47
N PHE A 42 -10.23 -11.05 16.36
CA PHE A 42 -11.30 -11.76 15.64
C PHE A 42 -11.10 -13.28 15.60
N GLY A 43 -9.95 -13.76 16.03
CA GLY A 43 -9.54 -15.17 15.93
C GLY A 43 -8.72 -15.46 14.68
N ALA A 44 -8.01 -16.61 14.72
CA ALA A 44 -7.17 -17.08 13.61
C ALA A 44 -7.95 -17.96 12.60
N GLU A 45 -9.19 -18.33 12.92
CA GLU A 45 -10.00 -19.21 12.10
C GLU A 45 -10.45 -18.52 10.79
N ALA A 46 -10.42 -19.27 9.68
CA ALA A 46 -10.88 -18.79 8.37
C ALA A 46 -12.39 -19.00 8.16
N THR A 47 -13.21 -18.73 9.20
CA THR A 47 -14.67 -18.74 9.04
C THR A 47 -15.14 -17.50 8.27
N PHE A 48 -16.23 -17.61 7.51
CA PHE A 48 -16.77 -16.50 6.71
C PHE A 48 -16.96 -15.22 7.55
N ALA A 49 -17.51 -15.35 8.76
CA ALA A 49 -17.74 -14.20 9.64
C ALA A 49 -16.43 -13.52 10.10
N VAL A 50 -15.39 -14.30 10.39
CA VAL A 50 -14.06 -13.78 10.77
C VAL A 50 -13.39 -13.11 9.58
N VAL A 51 -13.42 -13.73 8.41
CA VAL A 51 -12.87 -13.16 7.17
C VAL A 51 -13.52 -11.82 6.84
N VAL A 52 -14.85 -11.74 6.87
CA VAL A 52 -15.58 -10.48 6.59
C VAL A 52 -15.18 -9.38 7.57
N LYS A 53 -15.09 -9.67 8.88
CA LYS A 53 -14.65 -8.68 9.88
C LYS A 53 -13.24 -8.17 9.60
N LYS A 54 -12.32 -9.08 9.29
CA LYS A 54 -10.93 -8.73 8.96
C LYS A 54 -10.85 -7.85 7.70
N VAL A 55 -11.55 -8.23 6.63
CA VAL A 55 -11.62 -7.45 5.38
C VAL A 55 -12.22 -6.07 5.63
N VAL A 56 -13.30 -5.96 6.40
CA VAL A 56 -13.93 -4.67 6.70
C VAL A 56 -12.98 -3.76 7.47
N VAL A 57 -12.33 -4.26 8.52
CA VAL A 57 -11.39 -3.46 9.32
C VAL A 57 -10.15 -3.09 8.50
N ASP A 58 -9.65 -4.00 7.67
CA ASP A 58 -8.51 -3.75 6.79
C ASP A 58 -8.84 -2.68 5.75
N GLN A 59 -9.90 -2.88 4.97
CA GLN A 59 -10.15 -2.06 3.79
C GLN A 59 -10.90 -0.75 4.09
N PHE A 60 -11.66 -0.67 5.18
CA PHE A 60 -12.47 0.51 5.51
C PHE A 60 -11.98 1.28 6.75
N LEU A 61 -11.01 0.76 7.50
CA LEU A 61 -10.37 1.48 8.60
C LEU A 61 -8.86 1.62 8.36
N TYR A 62 -8.11 0.52 8.32
CA TYR A 62 -6.65 0.56 8.20
C TYR A 62 -6.19 1.19 6.88
N THR A 63 -6.74 0.75 5.76
CA THR A 63 -6.33 1.22 4.44
C THR A 63 -6.63 2.72 4.22
N PRO A 64 -7.86 3.26 4.44
CA PRO A 64 -8.13 4.67 4.21
C PRO A 64 -7.56 5.61 5.27
N LEU A 65 -7.37 5.17 6.51
CA LEU A 65 -6.90 6.04 7.59
C LEU A 65 -5.37 6.01 7.77
N PHE A 66 -4.72 4.93 7.34
CA PHE A 66 -3.29 4.75 7.54
C PHE A 66 -2.54 4.42 6.25
N ALA A 67 -2.81 3.25 5.61
CA ALA A 67 -1.97 2.76 4.53
C ALA A 67 -1.99 3.67 3.30
N SER A 68 -3.16 4.10 2.83
CA SER A 68 -3.29 4.98 1.67
C SER A 68 -2.76 6.39 1.91
N PRO A 69 -3.08 7.09 3.04
CA PRO A 69 -2.50 8.38 3.34
C PRO A 69 -0.98 8.35 3.46
N VAL A 70 -0.43 7.42 4.24
CA VAL A 70 1.02 7.32 4.43
C VAL A 70 1.74 7.05 3.11
N THR A 71 1.20 6.15 2.29
CA THR A 71 1.78 5.86 0.97
C THR A 71 1.72 7.09 0.06
N ALA A 72 0.56 7.74 -0.04
CA ALA A 72 0.39 8.92 -0.88
C ALA A 72 1.33 10.06 -0.45
N TRP A 73 1.36 10.39 0.85
CA TRP A 73 2.21 11.47 1.38
C TRP A 73 3.68 11.23 1.13
N LEU A 74 4.18 10.03 1.40
CA LEU A 74 5.60 9.74 1.25
C LEU A 74 6.03 9.70 -0.22
N TYR A 75 5.20 9.15 -1.11
CA TYR A 75 5.49 9.18 -2.54
C TYR A 75 5.41 10.59 -3.13
N ASP A 76 4.40 11.38 -2.76
CA ASP A 76 4.26 12.75 -3.25
C ASP A 76 5.35 13.65 -2.66
N TRP A 77 5.74 13.44 -1.40
CA TRP A 77 6.87 14.15 -0.79
C TRP A 77 8.19 13.82 -1.47
N LYS A 78 8.44 12.56 -1.76
CA LYS A 78 9.58 12.13 -2.57
C LYS A 78 9.58 12.79 -3.96
N ASN A 79 8.43 12.82 -4.64
CA ASN A 79 8.29 13.39 -5.98
C ASN A 79 8.42 14.93 -6.00
N ARG A 80 8.32 15.58 -4.84
CA ARG A 80 8.55 17.02 -4.62
C ARG A 80 9.93 17.32 -4.02
N ASP A 81 10.92 16.46 -4.24
CA ASP A 81 12.31 16.63 -3.75
C ASP A 81 12.42 16.83 -2.24
N TYR A 82 11.55 16.17 -1.46
CA TYR A 82 11.54 16.20 0.02
C TYR A 82 11.37 17.59 0.63
N ARG A 83 10.63 18.50 0.00
CA ARG A 83 10.40 19.85 0.50
C ARG A 83 9.50 19.85 1.74
N LEU A 84 10.01 20.35 2.86
CA LEU A 84 9.26 20.41 4.13
C LEU A 84 8.06 21.37 4.08
N ALA A 85 8.14 22.41 3.23
CA ALA A 85 7.06 23.37 3.07
C ALA A 85 5.74 22.73 2.57
N ASP A 86 5.86 21.67 1.78
CA ASP A 86 4.71 20.99 1.17
C ASP A 86 3.97 20.05 2.14
N LEU A 87 4.55 19.76 3.33
CA LEU A 87 3.93 18.86 4.30
C LEU A 87 2.56 19.36 4.78
N ARG A 88 2.34 20.67 4.87
CA ARG A 88 1.06 21.24 5.31
C ARG A 88 -0.08 20.91 4.34
N ASP A 89 0.21 20.87 3.04
CA ASP A 89 -0.78 20.61 2.00
C ASP A 89 -1.31 19.19 2.07
N PHE A 90 -0.49 18.23 2.50
CA PHE A 90 -0.85 16.81 2.60
C PHE A 90 -1.93 16.52 3.65
N PHE A 91 -2.09 17.38 4.66
CA PHE A 91 -3.08 17.21 5.72
C PHE A 91 -4.38 17.98 5.47
N THR A 92 -4.61 18.41 4.23
CA THR A 92 -5.84 19.10 3.84
C THR A 92 -6.92 18.13 3.37
N ARG A 93 -8.19 18.53 3.55
CA ARG A 93 -9.33 17.77 3.04
C ARG A 93 -9.30 17.67 1.51
N ASP A 94 -8.87 18.74 0.85
CA ASP A 94 -8.80 18.80 -0.62
C ASP A 94 -7.75 17.83 -1.18
N TYR A 95 -6.60 17.70 -0.52
CA TYR A 95 -5.60 16.71 -0.88
C TYR A 95 -6.14 15.28 -0.68
N TYR A 96 -6.82 15.00 0.45
CA TYR A 96 -7.41 13.69 0.67
C TYR A 96 -8.44 13.35 -0.42
N ALA A 97 -9.39 14.25 -0.68
CA ALA A 97 -10.45 14.02 -1.66
C ALA A 97 -9.94 13.98 -3.11
N GLY A 98 -8.99 14.83 -3.46
CA GLY A 98 -8.46 14.94 -4.82
C GLY A 98 -7.35 13.95 -5.16
N THR A 99 -6.57 13.50 -4.17
CA THR A 99 -5.38 12.69 -4.40
C THR A 99 -5.49 11.29 -3.79
N ILE A 100 -5.83 11.22 -2.48
CA ILE A 100 -5.86 9.94 -1.76
C ILE A 100 -7.08 9.12 -2.17
N PHE A 101 -8.25 9.72 -2.18
CA PHE A 101 -9.51 9.00 -2.43
C PHE A 101 -9.60 8.32 -3.81
N PRO A 102 -9.19 8.94 -4.94
CA PRO A 102 -9.14 8.24 -6.23
C PRO A 102 -8.17 7.05 -6.24
N ARG A 103 -7.00 7.22 -5.60
CA ARG A 103 -6.02 6.13 -5.46
C ARG A 103 -6.56 4.99 -4.59
N LEU A 104 -7.32 5.32 -3.54
CA LEU A 104 -7.98 4.37 -2.66
C LEU A 104 -9.04 3.55 -3.40
N LEU A 105 -9.85 4.19 -4.25
CA LEU A 105 -10.83 3.48 -5.08
C LEU A 105 -10.14 2.46 -6.01
N ALA A 106 -9.06 2.86 -6.66
CA ALA A 106 -8.25 1.95 -7.48
C ALA A 106 -7.65 0.81 -6.65
N ALA A 107 -7.16 1.11 -5.45
CA ALA A 107 -6.64 0.10 -4.53
C ALA A 107 -7.73 -0.90 -4.11
N TRP A 108 -8.93 -0.46 -3.79
CA TRP A 108 -10.03 -1.35 -3.38
C TRP A 108 -10.42 -2.37 -4.46
N VAL A 109 -10.39 -1.99 -5.74
CA VAL A 109 -10.66 -2.92 -6.84
C VAL A 109 -9.70 -4.11 -6.82
N VAL A 110 -8.44 -3.88 -6.44
CA VAL A 110 -7.41 -4.92 -6.38
C VAL A 110 -7.37 -5.60 -5.01
N TRP A 111 -7.34 -4.80 -3.93
CA TRP A 111 -7.04 -5.31 -2.60
C TRP A 111 -8.23 -6.00 -1.92
N ILE A 112 -9.48 -5.60 -2.15
CA ILE A 112 -10.63 -6.29 -1.54
C ILE A 112 -10.67 -7.77 -1.95
N PRO A 113 -10.58 -8.14 -3.25
CA PRO A 113 -10.48 -9.55 -3.64
C PRO A 113 -9.24 -10.25 -3.07
N VAL A 114 -8.07 -9.59 -3.15
CA VAL A 114 -6.81 -10.19 -2.70
C VAL A 114 -6.84 -10.51 -1.21
N VAL A 115 -7.21 -9.54 -0.35
CA VAL A 115 -7.24 -9.78 1.10
C VAL A 115 -8.37 -10.72 1.51
N SER A 116 -9.46 -10.77 0.76
CA SER A 116 -10.53 -11.76 1.00
C SER A 116 -10.01 -13.18 0.80
N ILE A 117 -9.21 -13.41 -0.23
CA ILE A 117 -8.54 -14.68 -0.47
C ILE A 117 -7.51 -14.94 0.63
N LEU A 118 -6.64 -13.96 0.94
CA LEU A 118 -5.59 -14.11 1.95
C LEU A 118 -6.14 -14.49 3.32
N TYR A 119 -7.17 -13.80 3.79
CA TYR A 119 -7.79 -14.11 5.09
C TYR A 119 -8.56 -15.44 5.11
N SER A 120 -8.86 -16.02 3.95
CA SER A 120 -9.46 -17.34 3.83
C SER A 120 -8.44 -18.49 3.87
N LEU A 121 -7.15 -18.16 3.85
CA LEU A 121 -6.05 -19.13 3.90
C LEU A 121 -5.56 -19.36 5.33
N PRO A 122 -4.89 -20.49 5.60
CA PRO A 122 -4.16 -20.71 6.84
C PRO A 122 -3.18 -19.56 7.14
N SER A 123 -3.04 -19.21 8.42
CA SER A 123 -2.22 -18.08 8.88
C SER A 123 -0.78 -18.11 8.35
N GLU A 124 -0.21 -19.30 8.19
CA GLU A 124 1.16 -19.52 7.72
C GLU A 124 1.36 -19.08 6.27
N LEU A 125 0.30 -19.12 5.46
CA LEU A 125 0.33 -18.74 4.05
C LEU A 125 -0.03 -17.28 3.81
N GLN A 126 -0.67 -16.60 4.77
CA GLN A 126 -1.15 -15.23 4.60
C GLN A 126 0.01 -14.26 4.30
N ILE A 127 1.06 -14.28 5.09
CA ILE A 127 2.19 -13.35 4.93
C ILE A 127 3.03 -13.62 3.67
N PRO A 128 3.42 -14.87 3.36
CA PRO A 128 4.13 -15.15 2.09
C PRO A 128 3.35 -14.73 0.85
N LEU A 129 2.05 -15.02 0.80
CA LEU A 129 1.21 -14.67 -0.35
C LEU A 129 0.90 -13.17 -0.38
N PHE A 130 0.76 -12.52 0.78
CA PHE A 130 0.69 -11.06 0.87
C PHE A 130 1.96 -10.41 0.29
N ALA A 131 3.15 -10.91 0.64
CA ALA A 131 4.40 -10.39 0.13
C ALA A 131 4.50 -10.52 -1.41
N LEU A 132 4.00 -11.61 -1.97
CA LEU A 132 3.91 -11.79 -3.43
C LEU A 132 2.94 -10.77 -4.06
N ALA A 133 1.73 -10.64 -3.52
CA ALA A 133 0.73 -9.68 -4.00
C ALA A 133 1.26 -8.23 -3.87
N LEU A 134 1.92 -7.91 -2.76
CA LEU A 134 2.53 -6.62 -2.52
C LEU A 134 3.63 -6.31 -3.56
N SER A 135 4.45 -7.30 -3.92
CA SER A 135 5.50 -7.13 -4.93
C SER A 135 4.92 -6.72 -6.28
N LEU A 136 3.82 -7.34 -6.69
CA LEU A 136 3.09 -6.98 -7.92
C LEU A 136 2.44 -5.59 -7.79
N TRP A 137 1.86 -5.29 -6.63
CA TRP A 137 1.26 -3.99 -6.35
C TRP A 137 2.27 -2.85 -6.40
N VAL A 138 3.47 -3.04 -5.83
CA VAL A 138 4.54 -2.02 -5.87
C VAL A 138 4.90 -1.64 -7.30
N VAL A 139 4.99 -2.61 -8.21
CA VAL A 139 5.25 -2.35 -9.63
C VAL A 139 4.11 -1.53 -10.25
N LEU A 140 2.86 -1.95 -10.01
CA LEU A 140 1.68 -1.25 -10.52
C LEU A 140 1.57 0.17 -9.94
N TYR A 141 1.72 0.33 -8.64
CA TYR A 141 1.61 1.61 -7.96
C TYR A 141 2.70 2.59 -8.44
N THR A 142 3.94 2.13 -8.56
CA THR A 142 5.04 2.95 -9.07
C THR A 142 4.75 3.43 -10.51
N TRP A 143 4.24 2.55 -11.35
CA TRP A 143 3.85 2.91 -12.71
C TRP A 143 2.73 3.96 -12.74
N MET A 144 1.69 3.79 -11.91
CA MET A 144 0.57 4.75 -11.83
C MET A 144 1.03 6.13 -11.35
N THR A 145 1.95 6.19 -10.39
CA THR A 145 2.45 7.48 -9.85
C THR A 145 3.42 8.18 -10.79
N GLU A 146 4.20 7.45 -11.58
CA GLU A 146 5.10 8.03 -12.60
C GLU A 146 4.33 8.68 -13.76
N GLN A 147 3.11 8.23 -14.07
CA GLN A 147 2.28 8.84 -15.12
C GLN A 147 1.58 10.14 -14.71
N GLN A 148 1.54 10.45 -13.42
CA GLN A 148 0.86 11.65 -12.90
C GLN A 148 1.79 12.86 -12.72
N VAL A 149 3.07 12.71 -13.04
CA VAL A 149 4.03 13.83 -13.05
C VAL A 149 3.98 14.48 -14.44
N PRO A 150 3.52 15.73 -14.55
CA PRO A 150 3.48 16.45 -15.83
C PRO A 150 4.87 16.72 -16.39
#